data_e757bdcfd1912436b85e6c61db2fd8aa
#
_entry.id   e757bdcfd1912436b85e6c61db2fd8aa
#
_cell.length_a   1.000
_cell.length_b   1.000
_cell.length_c   1.000
_cell.angle_alpha   90.00
_cell.angle_beta   90.00
_cell.angle_gamma   90.00
#
_symmetry.space_group_name_H-M   'P 1'
#
loop_
_entity.id
_entity.type
_entity.pdbx_description
1 polymer ?
#
loop_
_entity_poly.entity_id
_entity_poly.type
_entity_poly.pdbx_seq_one_letter_code
_entity_poly.pdbx_strand_id
1 'polypeptide(L)'
;MRYLMLMWADADAASGDESDFQAWADFDEQVKANGAFVLNGALAPASTGARLVQTAIAGHALDEAVERRPFAQGERQIQAFYIMDLPTMDAALEWANRLPTYGCVEVRELLQF
;
A
#
# COMPACT_ATOMS: atom_id res chain seq x y z
N MET A 1 -18.40 2.02 1.99
CA MET A 1 -17.33 1.82 2.99
C MET A 1 -15.99 1.88 2.28
N ARG A 2 -14.98 2.32 2.95
CA ARG A 2 -13.65 2.44 2.33
C ARG A 2 -12.73 1.33 2.81
N TYR A 3 -11.96 0.80 1.87
CA TYR A 3 -11.02 -0.29 2.13
C TYR A 3 -9.64 0.10 1.65
N LEU A 4 -8.66 -0.13 2.52
CA LEU A 4 -7.24 0.06 2.21
C LEU A 4 -6.67 -1.28 1.75
N MET A 5 -6.00 -1.25 0.61
CA MET A 5 -5.27 -2.39 0.06
C MET A 5 -3.79 -2.06 0.10
N LEU A 6 -3.04 -2.82 0.88
CA LEU A 6 -1.59 -2.70 0.99
C LEU A 6 -0.95 -3.80 0.18
N MET A 7 -0.13 -3.41 -0.78
CA MET A 7 0.52 -4.36 -1.69
C MET A 7 1.93 -4.65 -1.20
N TRP A 8 2.13 -5.86 -0.71
CA TRP A 8 3.40 -6.34 -0.19
C TRP A 8 4.10 -7.18 -1.27
N ALA A 9 5.37 -6.88 -1.52
CA ALA A 9 6.19 -7.65 -2.44
C ALA A 9 7.63 -7.66 -1.94
N ASP A 10 8.47 -8.51 -2.54
CA ASP A 10 9.87 -8.53 -2.21
C ASP A 10 10.52 -7.17 -2.50
N ALA A 11 11.36 -6.71 -1.58
CA ALA A 11 11.97 -5.38 -1.65
C ALA A 11 12.84 -5.19 -2.89
N ASP A 12 13.39 -6.27 -3.42
CA ASP A 12 14.24 -6.28 -4.61
C ASP A 12 13.48 -6.69 -5.88
N ALA A 13 12.16 -6.81 -5.81
CA ALA A 13 11.35 -7.09 -6.99
C ALA A 13 11.61 -6.03 -8.06
N ALA A 14 11.78 -6.48 -9.29
CA ALA A 14 12.04 -5.58 -10.42
C ALA A 14 10.90 -4.59 -10.58
N SER A 15 11.24 -3.33 -10.86
CA SER A 15 10.24 -2.35 -11.29
C SER A 15 9.59 -2.86 -12.57
N GLY A 16 8.29 -2.63 -12.70
CA GLY A 16 7.55 -3.11 -13.84
C GLY A 16 8.05 -2.57 -15.18
N ASP A 17 7.75 -3.30 -16.23
CA ASP A 17 7.97 -2.87 -17.59
C ASP A 17 6.73 -2.14 -18.15
N GLU A 18 6.76 -1.81 -19.44
CA GLU A 18 5.67 -1.09 -20.09
C GLU A 18 4.34 -1.85 -20.04
N SER A 19 4.36 -3.19 -20.10
CA SER A 19 3.14 -3.99 -20.01
C SER A 19 2.53 -3.94 -18.61
N ASP A 20 3.35 -3.85 -17.58
CA ASP A 20 2.88 -3.69 -16.21
C ASP A 20 2.25 -2.30 -16.00
N PHE A 21 2.83 -1.26 -16.57
CA PHE A 21 2.25 0.08 -16.52
C PHE A 21 0.89 0.11 -17.22
N GLN A 22 0.75 -0.59 -18.35
CA GLN A 22 -0.53 -0.67 -19.05
C GLN A 22 -1.57 -1.42 -18.22
N ALA A 23 -1.17 -2.53 -17.57
CA ALA A 23 -2.07 -3.27 -16.69
C ALA A 23 -2.58 -2.40 -15.54
N TRP A 24 -1.72 -1.58 -14.95
CA TRP A 24 -2.13 -0.63 -13.90
C TRP A 24 -3.07 0.45 -14.42
N ALA A 25 -2.79 1.00 -15.62
CA ALA A 25 -3.66 2.00 -16.23
C ALA A 25 -5.05 1.43 -16.52
N ASP A 26 -5.12 0.21 -17.05
CA ASP A 26 -6.38 -0.47 -17.33
C ASP A 26 -7.15 -0.75 -16.03
N PHE A 27 -6.46 -1.18 -15.00
CA PHE A 27 -7.07 -1.42 -13.70
C PHE A 27 -7.65 -0.13 -13.11
N ASP A 28 -6.89 0.96 -13.13
CA ASP A 28 -7.36 2.26 -12.65
C ASP A 28 -8.61 2.72 -13.37
N GLU A 29 -8.66 2.54 -14.69
CA GLU A 29 -9.85 2.87 -15.47
C GLU A 29 -11.07 2.07 -15.03
N GLN A 30 -10.92 0.78 -14.77
CA GLN A 30 -12.00 -0.08 -14.30
C GLN A 30 -12.51 0.37 -12.93
N VAL A 31 -11.61 0.69 -12.01
CA VAL A 31 -11.99 1.16 -10.67
C VAL A 31 -12.77 2.48 -10.77
N LYS A 32 -12.29 3.40 -11.58
CA LYS A 32 -12.95 4.69 -11.80
C LYS A 32 -14.32 4.53 -12.48
N ALA A 33 -14.41 3.66 -13.48
CA ALA A 33 -15.66 3.39 -14.17
C ALA A 33 -16.74 2.81 -13.26
N ASN A 34 -16.33 2.09 -12.21
CA ASN A 34 -17.24 1.53 -11.21
C ASN A 34 -17.52 2.49 -10.05
N GLY A 35 -16.98 3.71 -10.08
CA GLY A 35 -17.17 4.68 -9.02
C GLY A 35 -16.50 4.33 -7.71
N ALA A 36 -15.54 3.40 -7.72
CA ALA A 36 -14.91 2.87 -6.51
C ALA A 36 -13.59 3.56 -6.16
N PHE A 37 -13.05 4.37 -7.05
CA PHE A 37 -11.74 5.00 -6.85
C PHE A 37 -11.79 6.07 -5.77
N VAL A 38 -10.85 6.01 -4.81
CA VAL A 38 -10.64 7.07 -3.83
C VAL A 38 -9.23 7.63 -3.97
N LEU A 39 -8.23 6.80 -3.81
CA LEU A 39 -6.83 7.23 -3.83
C LEU A 39 -5.92 6.02 -4.07
N ASN A 40 -4.78 6.23 -4.70
CA ASN A 40 -3.73 5.23 -4.78
C ASN A 40 -2.35 5.88 -4.79
N GLY A 41 -1.33 5.08 -4.62
CA GLY A 41 0.04 5.55 -4.70
C GLY A 41 1.03 4.40 -4.72
N ALA A 42 2.16 4.65 -5.36
CA ALA A 42 3.33 3.78 -5.29
C ALA A 42 4.34 4.37 -4.32
N LEU A 43 5.02 3.53 -3.57
CA LEU A 43 6.02 3.95 -2.60
C LEU A 43 7.41 3.90 -3.22
N ALA A 44 8.25 4.83 -2.82
CA ALA A 44 9.67 4.76 -3.11
C ALA A 44 10.28 3.51 -2.45
N PRO A 45 11.47 3.05 -2.88
CA PRO A 45 12.07 1.86 -2.29
C PRO A 45 12.11 1.92 -0.77
N ALA A 46 11.79 0.81 -0.11
CA ALA A 46 11.71 0.74 1.35
C ALA A 46 13.04 1.13 2.03
N SER A 47 14.17 0.87 1.35
CA SER A 47 15.51 1.24 1.85
C SER A 47 15.69 2.76 1.99
N THR A 48 14.87 3.57 1.32
CA THR A 48 14.93 5.03 1.40
C THR A 48 14.04 5.59 2.52
N GLY A 49 13.28 4.72 3.19
CA GLY A 49 12.37 5.14 4.24
C GLY A 49 13.04 5.28 5.59
N ALA A 50 12.25 5.69 6.56
CA ALA A 50 12.67 5.78 7.94
C ALA A 50 11.52 5.36 8.84
N ARG A 51 11.83 4.92 10.05
CA ARG A 51 10.84 4.63 11.07
C ARG A 51 11.10 5.50 12.29
N LEU A 52 10.02 5.92 12.91
CA LEU A 52 10.05 6.66 14.15
C LEU A 52 9.47 5.79 15.25
N VAL A 53 10.24 5.53 16.27
CA VAL A 53 9.78 4.79 17.45
C VAL A 53 9.39 5.81 18.50
N GLN A 54 8.08 5.97 18.70
CA GLN A 54 7.56 6.86 19.74
C GLN A 54 7.45 6.09 21.03
N THR A 55 8.01 6.66 22.09
CA THR A 55 7.81 6.16 23.46
C THR A 55 6.70 6.96 24.13
N ALA A 56 6.11 6.40 25.18
CA ALA A 56 5.08 7.10 25.96
C ALA A 56 5.64 8.30 26.73
N ILE A 57 6.95 8.47 26.75
CA ILE A 57 7.64 9.55 27.47
C ILE A 57 7.82 10.72 26.52
N ALA A 58 7.19 11.84 26.83
CA ALA A 58 7.39 13.09 26.09
C ALA A 58 8.81 13.63 26.32
N GLY A 59 9.37 14.30 25.31
CA GLY A 59 10.64 15.00 25.43
C GLY A 59 11.86 14.27 24.89
N HIS A 60 11.67 13.12 24.23
CA HIS A 60 12.78 12.50 23.50
C HIS A 60 13.19 13.37 22.30
N ALA A 61 14.49 13.48 22.07
CA ALA A 61 14.99 14.14 20.88
C ALA A 61 14.59 13.34 19.63
N LEU A 62 14.19 14.05 18.57
CA LEU A 62 13.71 13.40 17.34
C LEU A 62 14.75 12.45 16.76
N ASP A 63 16.00 12.85 16.71
CA ASP A 63 17.09 12.06 16.15
C ASP A 63 17.37 10.77 16.92
N GLU A 64 16.98 10.69 18.19
CA GLU A 64 17.08 9.47 19.00
C GLU A 64 15.96 8.48 18.67
N ALA A 65 14.81 8.98 18.22
CA ALA A 65 13.63 8.16 17.91
C ALA A 65 13.59 7.70 16.46
N VAL A 66 14.31 8.35 15.56
CA VAL A 66 14.28 8.06 14.12
C VAL A 66 15.30 7.01 13.76
N GLU A 67 14.87 5.96 13.09
CA GLU A 67 15.71 4.95 12.47
C GLU A 67 15.55 5.04 10.96
N ARG A 68 16.65 5.25 10.24
CA ARG A 68 16.61 5.41 8.78
C ARG A 68 16.68 4.05 8.11
N ARG A 69 15.62 3.29 8.29
CA ARG A 69 15.43 1.95 7.74
C ARG A 69 13.94 1.66 7.61
N PRO A 70 13.55 0.64 6.81
CA PRO A 70 12.14 0.25 6.70
C PRO A 70 11.57 -0.19 8.04
N PHE A 71 10.29 0.01 8.24
CA PHE A 71 9.60 -0.47 9.43
C PHE A 71 9.57 -2.00 9.48
N ALA A 72 9.22 -2.64 8.37
CA ALA A 72 9.18 -4.09 8.28
C ALA A 72 10.60 -4.67 8.20
N GLN A 73 10.85 -5.70 8.98
CA GLN A 73 12.18 -6.32 9.10
C GLN A 73 12.46 -7.38 8.04
N GLY A 74 11.42 -7.88 7.36
CA GLY A 74 11.56 -8.96 6.41
C GLY A 74 11.92 -8.49 5.00
N GLU A 75 12.06 -9.44 4.10
CA GLU A 75 12.34 -9.17 2.69
C GLU A 75 11.13 -8.54 1.99
N ARG A 76 9.91 -8.82 2.48
CA ARG A 76 8.70 -8.22 1.94
C ARG A 76 8.47 -6.84 2.53
N GLN A 77 8.15 -5.91 1.64
CA GLN A 77 7.90 -4.52 1.98
C GLN A 77 6.63 -4.06 1.30
N ILE A 78 6.01 -3.02 1.85
CA ILE A 78 4.87 -2.38 1.19
C ILE A 78 5.40 -1.58 0.00
N GLN A 79 4.88 -1.88 -1.19
CA GLN A 79 5.32 -1.24 -2.43
C GLN A 79 4.29 -0.23 -2.95
N ALA A 80 3.03 -0.41 -2.62
CA ALA A 80 1.96 0.44 -3.11
C ALA A 80 0.72 0.30 -2.23
N PHE A 81 -0.21 1.23 -2.39
CA PHE A 81 -1.49 1.16 -1.71
C PHE A 81 -2.61 1.60 -2.63
N TYR A 82 -3.82 1.15 -2.30
CA TYR A 82 -5.03 1.53 -3.01
C TYR A 82 -6.16 1.70 -2.00
N ILE A 83 -6.95 2.74 -2.15
CA ILE A 83 -8.15 2.94 -1.34
C ILE A 83 -9.35 2.96 -2.29
N MET A 84 -10.32 2.09 -2.02
CA MET A 84 -11.55 1.97 -2.79
C MET A 84 -12.78 2.12 -1.91
N ASP A 85 -13.82 2.71 -2.47
CA ASP A 85 -15.14 2.76 -1.84
C ASP A 85 -15.98 1.61 -2.36
N LEU A 86 -16.26 0.63 -1.51
CA LEU A 86 -16.91 -0.62 -1.88
C LEU A 86 -17.94 -0.99 -0.80
N PRO A 87 -18.97 -1.78 -1.15
CA PRO A 87 -20.05 -2.07 -0.20
C PRO A 87 -19.67 -3.07 0.89
N THR A 88 -18.79 -4.02 0.62
CA THR A 88 -18.46 -5.12 1.53
C THR A 88 -17.00 -5.53 1.44
N MET A 89 -16.53 -6.24 2.46
CA MET A 89 -15.20 -6.87 2.44
C MET A 89 -15.08 -7.88 1.29
N ASP A 90 -16.14 -8.62 0.99
CA ASP A 90 -16.11 -9.60 -0.12
C ASP A 90 -15.88 -8.89 -1.46
N ALA A 91 -16.54 -7.75 -1.68
CA ALA A 91 -16.29 -6.93 -2.87
C ALA A 91 -14.85 -6.41 -2.89
N ALA A 92 -14.32 -6.01 -1.74
CA ALA A 92 -12.94 -5.54 -1.64
C ALA A 92 -11.95 -6.66 -1.97
N LEU A 93 -12.20 -7.87 -1.52
CA LEU A 93 -11.35 -9.04 -1.82
C LEU A 93 -11.39 -9.39 -3.31
N GLU A 94 -12.55 -9.29 -3.96
CA GLU A 94 -12.65 -9.50 -5.40
C GLU A 94 -11.81 -8.47 -6.18
N TRP A 95 -11.89 -7.20 -5.79
CA TRP A 95 -11.06 -6.17 -6.42
C TRP A 95 -9.58 -6.37 -6.13
N ALA A 96 -9.22 -6.71 -4.89
CA ALA A 96 -7.83 -6.97 -4.50
C ALA A 96 -7.22 -8.12 -5.32
N ASN A 97 -8.01 -9.16 -5.60
CA ASN A 97 -7.56 -10.29 -6.40
C ASN A 97 -7.25 -9.91 -7.86
N ARG A 98 -7.76 -8.78 -8.32
CA ARG A 98 -7.55 -8.28 -9.69
C ARG A 98 -6.40 -7.28 -9.78
N LEU A 99 -5.81 -6.87 -8.64
CA LEU A 99 -4.66 -5.96 -8.64
C LEU A 99 -3.49 -6.58 -9.41
N PRO A 100 -2.86 -5.83 -10.33
CA PRO A 100 -1.71 -6.35 -11.07
C PRO A 100 -0.44 -6.30 -10.21
N THR A 101 -0.35 -7.23 -9.26
CA THR A 101 0.75 -7.33 -8.30
C THR A 101 1.27 -8.76 -8.22
N TYR A 102 2.52 -8.91 -7.81
CA TYR A 102 3.20 -10.21 -7.72
C TYR A 102 3.41 -10.69 -6.28
N GLY A 103 2.86 -10.00 -5.32
CA GLY A 103 3.03 -10.33 -3.91
C GLY A 103 1.74 -10.73 -3.24
N CYS A 104 1.55 -10.23 -2.05
CA CYS A 104 0.30 -10.37 -1.33
C CYS A 104 -0.35 -9.01 -1.11
N VAL A 105 -1.65 -9.03 -0.93
CA VAL A 105 -2.44 -7.83 -0.67
C VAL A 105 -3.10 -7.98 0.69
N GLU A 106 -2.86 -7.02 1.54
CA GLU A 106 -3.56 -6.91 2.82
C GLU A 106 -4.75 -5.96 2.63
N VAL A 107 -5.95 -6.40 2.98
CA VAL A 107 -7.17 -5.59 2.85
C VAL A 107 -7.69 -5.27 4.24
N ARG A 108 -7.89 -3.98 4.51
CA ARG A 108 -8.42 -3.51 5.79
C ARG A 108 -9.47 -2.44 5.57
N GLU A 109 -10.57 -2.54 6.31
CA GLU A 109 -11.58 -1.49 6.30
C GLU A 109 -11.06 -0.24 7.00
N LEU A 110 -11.31 0.91 6.42
CA LEU A 110 -11.01 2.19 7.05
C LEU A 110 -12.15 2.57 8.00
N LEU A 111 -11.77 2.93 9.22
CA LEU A 111 -12.74 3.48 10.15
C LEU A 111 -13.17 4.87 9.67
N GLN A 112 -14.44 5.14 9.79
CA GLN A 112 -15.00 6.46 9.50
C GLN A 112 -15.36 7.15 10.82
N PHE A 113 -14.81 8.32 11.00
CA PHE A 113 -15.04 9.12 12.20
C PHE A 113 -15.97 10.29 11.91
#